data_6b93f080d2f9012eb66fa713c045c3b7
#
_entry.id   6b93f080d2f9012eb66fa713c045c3b7
#
_cell.length_a   1.000
_cell.length_b   1.000
_cell.length_c   1.000
_cell.angle_alpha   90.00
_cell.angle_beta   90.00
_cell.angle_gamma   90.00
#
_symmetry.space_group_name_H-M   'P 1'
#
loop_
_entity.id
_entity.type
_entity.pdbx_description
1 polymer ?
#
loop_
_entity_poly.entity_id
_entity_poly.type
_entity_poly.pdbx_seq_one_letter_code
_entity_poly.pdbx_strand_id
1 'polypeptide(L)'
;FWPGWEADRIKNEVILALPELSWVGVTVAGSRAVVEVRERVDRPELVDNDEPYAVTATETGIIVRMDVYMGSPQVKPGDAVLKGEELVSSLMSTPGGETRQVHAQADVTARTWYELTASAPLIETSRGGETRSYSRWALVIGKTRLNFYRDSGKMDIGRDKIISEYPLAVEGVFALPVKLIRETYTEYEAVDAAAARAESEERLKAALTEELERRLGSAGEVVSTSFSAAESGGALHVTLRAECLQDIAEETPLLQ
;
A
#
# COMPACT_ATOMS: atom_id res chain seq x y z
N PHE A 1 19.20 -32.49 48.06
CA PHE A 1 18.79 -31.17 48.61
C PHE A 1 19.60 -30.11 47.82
N TRP A 2 18.97 -29.42 46.90
CA TRP A 2 19.63 -28.31 46.20
C TRP A 2 19.43 -27.03 47.04
N PRO A 3 20.53 -26.36 47.44
CA PRO A 3 20.39 -25.12 48.19
C PRO A 3 19.78 -24.04 47.33
N GLY A 4 18.82 -23.30 47.86
CA GLY A 4 18.10 -22.23 47.11
C GLY A 4 18.96 -21.14 46.47
N TRP A 5 20.19 -20.93 46.93
CA TRP A 5 21.16 -20.00 46.37
C TRP A 5 21.66 -20.38 44.96
N GLU A 6 21.67 -21.68 44.60
CA GLU A 6 22.06 -22.12 43.25
C GLU A 6 20.94 -21.81 42.21
N ALA A 7 19.68 -21.86 42.62
CA ALA A 7 18.57 -21.50 41.74
C ALA A 7 18.61 -20.01 41.34
N ASP A 8 18.96 -19.13 42.27
CA ASP A 8 19.08 -17.69 41.99
C ASP A 8 20.31 -17.37 41.11
N ARG A 9 21.39 -18.12 41.27
CA ARG A 9 22.56 -17.99 40.41
C ARG A 9 22.24 -18.39 38.97
N ILE A 10 21.55 -19.53 38.80
CA ILE A 10 21.11 -19.99 37.47
C ILE A 10 20.16 -18.98 36.82
N LYS A 11 19.20 -18.43 37.56
CA LYS A 11 18.31 -17.37 37.06
C LYS A 11 19.11 -16.18 36.51
N ASN A 12 20.06 -15.68 37.29
CA ASN A 12 20.86 -14.53 36.90
C ASN A 12 21.77 -14.83 35.70
N GLU A 13 22.38 -16.01 35.65
CA GLU A 13 23.20 -16.45 34.52
C GLU A 13 22.35 -16.57 33.23
N VAL A 14 21.14 -17.12 33.31
CA VAL A 14 20.24 -17.25 32.17
C VAL A 14 19.75 -15.91 31.66
N ILE A 15 19.35 -14.99 32.55
CA ILE A 15 18.91 -13.63 32.16
C ILE A 15 20.06 -12.85 31.51
N LEU A 16 21.28 -13.01 32.02
CA LEU A 16 22.46 -12.35 31.44
C LEU A 16 22.89 -12.96 30.10
N ALA A 17 22.71 -14.28 29.93
CA ALA A 17 23.05 -14.97 28.70
C ALA A 17 22.02 -14.81 27.59
N LEU A 18 20.75 -14.57 27.95
CA LEU A 18 19.62 -14.45 27.02
C LEU A 18 18.88 -13.11 27.23
N PRO A 19 19.35 -12.04 26.57
CA PRO A 19 18.75 -10.70 26.72
C PRO A 19 17.30 -10.60 26.22
N GLU A 20 16.85 -11.59 25.45
CA GLU A 20 15.48 -11.73 24.95
C GLU A 20 14.47 -12.09 26.04
N LEU A 21 14.94 -12.49 27.25
CA LEU A 21 14.08 -12.85 28.36
C LEU A 21 13.87 -11.66 29.31
N SER A 22 12.62 -11.45 29.68
CA SER A 22 12.26 -10.47 30.72
C SER A 22 12.23 -11.04 32.12
N TRP A 23 12.01 -12.36 32.23
CA TRP A 23 11.91 -13.02 33.51
C TRP A 23 12.21 -14.53 33.40
N VAL A 24 12.85 -15.07 34.41
CA VAL A 24 13.15 -16.50 34.54
C VAL A 24 12.81 -16.96 35.95
N GLY A 25 11.98 -17.98 36.06
CA GLY A 25 11.65 -18.69 37.30
C GLY A 25 12.24 -20.08 37.29
N VAL A 26 12.88 -20.51 38.37
CA VAL A 26 13.40 -21.87 38.55
C VAL A 26 12.75 -22.47 39.81
N THR A 27 11.99 -23.51 39.62
CA THR A 27 11.34 -24.27 40.72
C THR A 27 11.88 -25.69 40.75
N VAL A 28 12.40 -26.10 41.88
CA VAL A 28 12.96 -27.46 42.07
C VAL A 28 12.09 -28.23 43.06
N ALA A 29 11.56 -29.38 42.64
CA ALA A 29 10.77 -30.29 43.46
C ALA A 29 11.35 -31.72 43.35
N GLY A 30 12.09 -32.13 44.36
CA GLY A 30 12.79 -33.43 44.38
C GLY A 30 13.89 -33.50 43.30
N SER A 31 13.74 -34.43 42.37
CA SER A 31 14.67 -34.59 41.23
C SER A 31 14.23 -33.85 39.95
N ARG A 32 13.16 -33.05 40.02
CA ARG A 32 12.60 -32.33 38.89
C ARG A 32 12.82 -30.84 39.05
N ALA A 33 13.42 -30.20 38.04
CA ALA A 33 13.51 -28.75 37.93
C ALA A 33 12.57 -28.26 36.79
N VAL A 34 11.78 -27.25 37.08
CA VAL A 34 10.91 -26.55 36.10
C VAL A 34 11.47 -25.14 35.93
N VAL A 35 11.76 -24.79 34.72
CA VAL A 35 12.22 -23.46 34.34
C VAL A 35 11.09 -22.79 33.57
N GLU A 36 10.58 -21.70 34.10
CA GLU A 36 9.58 -20.84 33.45
C GLU A 36 10.27 -19.60 32.95
N VAL A 37 10.01 -19.22 31.70
CA VAL A 37 10.59 -18.04 31.07
C VAL A 37 9.50 -17.14 30.52
N ARG A 38 9.74 -15.82 30.53
CA ARG A 38 8.94 -14.83 29.81
C ARG A 38 9.84 -14.07 28.87
N GLU A 39 9.41 -13.97 27.61
CA GLU A 39 10.07 -13.14 26.62
C GLU A 39 9.94 -11.67 26.97
N ARG A 40 10.94 -10.90 26.60
CA ARG A 40 10.91 -9.45 26.68
C ARG A 40 10.04 -8.95 25.51
N VAL A 41 9.01 -8.21 25.84
CA VAL A 41 8.30 -7.40 24.84
C VAL A 41 9.09 -6.10 24.72
N ASP A 42 9.67 -5.85 23.56
CA ASP A 42 10.35 -4.60 23.29
C ASP A 42 9.36 -3.44 23.46
N ARG A 43 9.84 -2.36 24.03
CA ARG A 43 9.01 -1.15 24.11
C ARG A 43 8.77 -0.69 22.67
N PRO A 44 7.52 -0.33 22.31
CA PRO A 44 7.28 0.35 21.05
C PRO A 44 8.23 1.56 20.95
N GLU A 45 8.73 1.81 19.76
CA GLU A 45 9.54 3.00 19.50
C GLU A 45 8.76 4.23 19.97
N LEU A 46 9.42 5.03 20.80
CA LEU A 46 8.83 6.31 21.24
C LEU A 46 8.85 7.21 20.01
N VAL A 47 7.67 7.59 19.54
CA VAL A 47 7.54 8.63 18.51
C VAL A 47 8.16 9.90 19.10
N ASP A 48 9.13 10.49 18.41
CA ASP A 48 9.73 11.77 18.81
C ASP A 48 8.69 12.86 18.60
N ASN A 49 8.01 13.25 19.67
CA ASN A 49 6.96 14.26 19.65
C ASN A 49 7.51 15.69 19.52
N ASP A 50 8.82 15.87 19.45
CA ASP A 50 9.44 17.20 19.38
C ASP A 50 9.45 17.77 17.94
N GLU A 51 9.29 16.92 16.93
CA GLU A 51 9.14 17.38 15.55
C GLU A 51 7.65 17.49 15.16
N PRO A 52 7.23 18.62 14.57
CA PRO A 52 5.85 18.80 14.15
C PRO A 52 5.57 18.04 12.85
N TYR A 53 4.61 17.14 12.89
CA TYR A 53 4.09 16.40 11.73
C TYR A 53 2.62 16.75 11.52
N ALA A 54 2.19 16.80 10.27
CA ALA A 54 0.79 16.82 9.89
C ALA A 54 0.39 15.45 9.34
N VAL A 55 -0.88 15.11 9.39
CA VAL A 55 -1.40 13.91 8.71
C VAL A 55 -2.01 14.32 7.40
N THR A 56 -1.53 13.75 6.29
CA THR A 56 -1.99 14.01 4.93
C THR A 56 -2.61 12.75 4.30
N ALA A 57 -3.47 12.96 3.29
CA ALA A 57 -4.11 11.87 2.57
C ALA A 57 -3.16 11.23 1.54
N THR A 58 -2.93 9.92 1.62
CA THR A 58 -2.17 9.15 0.61
C THR A 58 -2.95 8.93 -0.67
N GLU A 59 -4.28 8.88 -0.59
CA GLU A 59 -5.17 8.65 -1.74
C GLU A 59 -6.42 9.54 -1.67
N THR A 60 -7.00 9.79 -2.85
CA THR A 60 -8.28 10.52 -2.96
C THR A 60 -9.44 9.60 -2.59
N GLY A 61 -10.33 10.09 -1.73
CA GLY A 61 -11.45 9.28 -1.27
C GLY A 61 -12.50 10.05 -0.48
N ILE A 62 -13.45 9.31 0.09
CA ILE A 62 -14.45 9.83 1.03
C ILE A 62 -14.15 9.20 2.39
N ILE A 63 -13.96 10.03 3.40
CA ILE A 63 -13.66 9.59 4.77
C ILE A 63 -14.86 8.82 5.32
N VAL A 64 -14.62 7.59 5.76
CA VAL A 64 -15.62 6.75 6.42
C VAL A 64 -15.46 6.81 7.93
N ARG A 65 -14.23 6.75 8.40
CA ARG A 65 -13.88 6.77 9.83
C ARG A 65 -12.60 7.56 10.03
N MET A 66 -12.55 8.28 11.13
CA MET A 66 -11.38 9.05 11.52
C MET A 66 -11.22 8.99 13.04
N ASP A 67 -10.08 8.50 13.50
CA ASP A 67 -9.70 8.44 14.90
C ASP A 67 -8.45 9.31 15.08
N VAL A 68 -8.61 10.49 15.68
CA VAL A 68 -7.51 11.43 15.91
C VAL A 68 -6.96 11.23 17.31
N TYR A 69 -5.68 10.88 17.40
CA TYR A 69 -4.96 10.70 18.67
C TYR A 69 -4.30 12.00 19.13
N MET A 70 -3.74 12.76 18.18
CA MET A 70 -3.09 14.04 18.45
C MET A 70 -3.19 14.95 17.22
N GLY A 71 -3.33 16.27 17.44
CA GLY A 71 -3.48 17.27 16.40
C GLY A 71 -4.90 17.85 16.32
N SER A 72 -5.12 18.71 15.33
CA SER A 72 -6.41 19.36 15.08
C SER A 72 -7.01 18.85 13.77
N PRO A 73 -8.15 18.12 13.78
CA PRO A 73 -8.77 17.62 12.56
C PRO A 73 -9.24 18.78 11.67
N GLN A 74 -8.90 18.73 10.39
CA GLN A 74 -9.32 19.70 9.38
C GLN A 74 -10.52 19.19 8.58
N VAL A 75 -10.77 17.90 8.62
CA VAL A 75 -11.82 17.18 7.90
C VAL A 75 -12.60 16.28 8.85
N LYS A 76 -13.72 15.74 8.42
CA LYS A 76 -14.59 14.85 9.21
C LYS A 76 -15.11 13.68 8.38
N PRO A 77 -15.60 12.61 9.02
CA PRO A 77 -16.29 11.54 8.31
C PRO A 77 -17.41 12.07 7.40
N GLY A 78 -17.43 11.60 6.15
CA GLY A 78 -18.33 12.04 5.07
C GLY A 78 -17.73 13.08 4.14
N ASP A 79 -16.62 13.71 4.49
CA ASP A 79 -15.95 14.66 3.60
C ASP A 79 -15.18 13.93 2.50
N ALA A 80 -15.11 14.54 1.33
CA ALA A 80 -14.27 14.10 0.22
C ALA A 80 -12.92 14.80 0.32
N VAL A 81 -11.85 14.02 0.22
CA VAL A 81 -10.46 14.50 0.32
C VAL A 81 -9.66 14.12 -0.90
N LEU A 82 -8.71 14.96 -1.26
CA LEU A 82 -7.78 14.72 -2.35
C LEU A 82 -6.45 14.18 -1.80
N LYS A 83 -5.76 13.41 -2.61
CA LYS A 83 -4.39 12.99 -2.32
C LYS A 83 -3.49 14.20 -2.00
N GLY A 84 -2.76 14.14 -0.88
CA GLY A 84 -1.89 15.22 -0.38
C GLY A 84 -2.63 16.29 0.43
N GLU A 85 -3.94 16.19 0.62
CA GLU A 85 -4.72 17.12 1.46
C GLU A 85 -4.45 16.87 2.94
N GLU A 86 -4.32 17.95 3.72
CA GLU A 86 -4.09 17.87 5.16
C GLU A 86 -5.36 17.42 5.87
N LEU A 87 -5.29 16.28 6.53
CA LEU A 87 -6.40 15.68 7.29
C LEU A 87 -6.38 16.14 8.76
N VAL A 88 -5.19 16.17 9.35
CA VAL A 88 -4.97 16.61 10.73
C VAL A 88 -3.78 17.54 10.79
N SER A 89 -4.03 18.73 11.31
CA SER A 89 -3.00 19.76 11.48
C SER A 89 -2.19 19.52 12.76
N SER A 90 -0.89 19.81 12.67
CA SER A 90 0.01 19.85 13.83
C SER A 90 -0.31 21.00 14.80
N LEU A 91 -1.09 22.00 14.35
CA LEU A 91 -1.43 23.16 15.14
C LEU A 91 -2.62 22.87 16.05
N MET A 92 -2.40 22.78 17.35
CA MET A 92 -3.46 22.55 18.33
C MET A 92 -3.64 23.78 19.21
N SER A 93 -4.89 24.29 19.32
CA SER A 93 -5.22 25.38 20.23
C SER A 93 -5.49 24.84 21.62
N THR A 94 -4.81 25.39 22.60
CA THR A 94 -5.07 25.08 24.01
C THR A 94 -6.27 25.88 24.56
N PRO A 95 -6.94 25.41 25.61
CA PRO A 95 -8.03 26.16 26.26
C PRO A 95 -7.69 27.58 26.69
N GLY A 96 -6.38 27.91 26.80
CA GLY A 96 -5.87 29.26 27.11
C GLY A 96 -5.68 30.17 25.89
N GLY A 97 -5.99 29.70 24.67
CA GLY A 97 -5.83 30.46 23.42
C GLY A 97 -4.40 30.46 22.85
N GLU A 98 -3.49 29.71 23.44
CA GLU A 98 -2.15 29.50 22.90
C GLU A 98 -2.19 28.40 21.84
N THR A 99 -1.47 28.61 20.74
CA THR A 99 -1.29 27.58 19.68
C THR A 99 0.02 26.85 19.96
N ARG A 100 -0.06 25.52 20.04
CA ARG A 100 1.10 24.64 20.18
C ARG A 100 1.23 23.76 18.97
N GLN A 101 2.44 23.59 18.48
CA GLN A 101 2.78 22.57 17.49
C GLN A 101 2.95 21.22 18.18
N VAL A 102 2.37 20.18 17.59
CA VAL A 102 2.43 18.80 18.07
C VAL A 102 2.73 17.87 16.89
N HIS A 103 3.16 16.66 17.18
CA HIS A 103 3.21 15.58 16.23
C HIS A 103 1.77 15.08 16.02
N ALA A 104 1.15 15.42 14.87
CA ALA A 104 -0.21 14.97 14.57
C ALA A 104 -0.22 13.46 14.28
N GLN A 105 -1.19 12.77 14.86
CA GLN A 105 -1.36 11.33 14.68
C GLN A 105 -2.84 10.96 14.59
N ALA A 106 -3.22 10.22 13.56
CA ALA A 106 -4.58 9.77 13.34
C ALA A 106 -4.62 8.54 12.45
N ASP A 107 -5.64 7.70 12.63
CA ASP A 107 -6.04 6.66 11.69
C ASP A 107 -7.23 7.18 10.88
N VAL A 108 -7.14 7.15 9.56
CA VAL A 108 -8.19 7.67 8.68
C VAL A 108 -8.56 6.66 7.61
N THR A 109 -9.65 5.96 7.83
CA THR A 109 -10.19 5.02 6.84
C THR A 109 -11.06 5.76 5.84
N ALA A 110 -10.74 5.64 4.56
CA ALA A 110 -11.52 6.22 3.48
C ALA A 110 -11.99 5.17 2.47
N ARG A 111 -13.06 5.51 1.79
CA ARG A 111 -13.57 4.82 0.62
C ARG A 111 -12.88 5.41 -0.60
N THR A 112 -12.17 4.57 -1.34
CA THR A 112 -11.38 4.92 -2.51
C THR A 112 -11.84 4.13 -3.74
N TRP A 113 -11.56 4.62 -4.93
CA TRP A 113 -11.94 3.99 -6.19
C TRP A 113 -10.74 3.81 -7.10
N TYR A 114 -10.62 2.61 -7.65
CA TYR A 114 -9.57 2.26 -8.60
C TYR A 114 -10.20 1.89 -9.94
N GLU A 115 -9.63 2.42 -11.02
CA GLU A 115 -9.92 1.99 -12.38
C GLU A 115 -8.63 1.53 -13.05
N LEU A 116 -8.56 0.24 -13.34
CA LEU A 116 -7.40 -0.41 -13.95
C LEU A 116 -7.81 -1.04 -15.27
N THR A 117 -6.98 -0.90 -16.30
CA THR A 117 -7.24 -1.46 -17.62
C THR A 117 -6.07 -2.31 -18.08
N ALA A 118 -6.37 -3.52 -18.54
CA ALA A 118 -5.43 -4.40 -19.20
C ALA A 118 -5.93 -4.76 -20.60
N SER A 119 -5.02 -5.07 -21.51
CA SER A 119 -5.37 -5.42 -22.86
C SER A 119 -4.53 -6.57 -23.41
N ALA A 120 -5.16 -7.45 -24.20
CA ALA A 120 -4.51 -8.54 -24.90
C ALA A 120 -4.95 -8.54 -26.38
N PRO A 121 -4.08 -8.96 -27.34
CA PRO A 121 -4.47 -9.12 -28.72
C PRO A 121 -5.50 -10.23 -28.86
N LEU A 122 -6.52 -10.01 -29.71
CA LEU A 122 -7.56 -10.99 -30.00
C LEU A 122 -7.09 -12.13 -30.91
N ILE A 123 -5.90 -12.00 -31.53
CA ILE A 123 -5.36 -13.03 -32.39
C ILE A 123 -4.80 -14.15 -31.51
N GLU A 124 -5.42 -15.25 -31.66
CA GLU A 124 -5.28 -16.54 -31.01
C GLU A 124 -3.94 -17.20 -31.33
N THR A 125 -2.91 -16.81 -30.59
CA THR A 125 -1.71 -17.64 -30.46
C THR A 125 -1.70 -18.24 -29.08
N SER A 126 -1.69 -19.54 -28.97
CA SER A 126 -1.42 -20.22 -27.70
C SER A 126 -0.05 -19.75 -27.25
N ARG A 127 -0.01 -19.21 -26.06
CA ARG A 127 1.19 -18.58 -25.53
C ARG A 127 2.08 -19.63 -24.88
N GLY A 128 3.31 -19.69 -25.34
CA GLY A 128 4.39 -20.33 -24.61
C GLY A 128 4.73 -19.57 -23.33
N GLY A 129 5.82 -19.90 -22.68
CA GLY A 129 6.29 -19.20 -21.51
C GLY A 129 6.52 -17.70 -21.76
N GLU A 130 6.47 -16.91 -20.69
CA GLU A 130 6.85 -15.50 -20.72
C GLU A 130 8.32 -15.36 -21.15
N THR A 131 8.57 -14.68 -22.27
CA THR A 131 9.91 -14.50 -22.82
C THR A 131 10.57 -13.24 -22.24
N ARG A 132 9.80 -12.17 -22.11
CA ARG A 132 10.34 -10.88 -21.66
C ARG A 132 9.24 -9.97 -21.12
N SER A 133 9.51 -9.34 -19.98
CA SER A 133 8.69 -8.24 -19.46
C SER A 133 9.52 -6.95 -19.38
N TYR A 134 8.96 -5.83 -19.83
CA TYR A 134 9.59 -4.53 -19.75
C TYR A 134 8.54 -3.42 -19.58
N SER A 135 8.96 -2.32 -18.95
CA SER A 135 8.08 -1.16 -18.73
C SER A 135 8.55 0.05 -19.52
N ARG A 136 7.59 0.83 -20.00
CA ARG A 136 7.80 2.12 -20.66
C ARG A 136 7.04 3.19 -19.90
N TRP A 137 7.56 4.41 -19.96
CA TRP A 137 7.00 5.51 -19.21
C TRP A 137 6.56 6.63 -20.17
N ALA A 138 5.46 7.28 -19.82
CA ALA A 138 4.99 8.48 -20.50
C ALA A 138 4.51 9.48 -19.45
N LEU A 139 4.65 10.78 -19.73
CA LEU A 139 4.16 11.86 -18.91
C LEU A 139 2.96 12.50 -19.60
N VAL A 140 1.86 12.69 -18.89
CA VAL A 140 0.70 13.43 -19.39
C VAL A 140 0.58 14.73 -18.61
N ILE A 141 0.58 15.84 -19.33
CA ILE A 141 0.42 17.19 -18.79
C ILE A 141 -0.83 17.80 -19.42
N GLY A 142 -1.91 17.88 -18.65
CA GLY A 142 -3.21 18.29 -19.17
C GLY A 142 -3.70 17.39 -20.31
N LYS A 143 -3.70 17.90 -21.55
CA LYS A 143 -4.10 17.14 -22.75
C LYS A 143 -2.92 16.60 -23.56
N THR A 144 -1.69 16.90 -23.17
CA THR A 144 -0.48 16.55 -23.93
C THR A 144 0.19 15.34 -23.31
N ARG A 145 0.45 14.31 -24.13
CA ARG A 145 1.22 13.11 -23.72
C ARG A 145 2.63 13.18 -24.30
N LEU A 146 3.64 13.03 -23.44
CA LEU A 146 5.06 12.95 -23.77
C LEU A 146 5.54 11.53 -23.52
N ASN A 147 5.87 10.80 -24.58
CA ASN A 147 6.39 9.44 -24.47
C ASN A 147 7.92 9.51 -24.31
N PHE A 148 8.46 8.76 -23.34
CA PHE A 148 9.91 8.61 -23.16
C PHE A 148 10.50 7.48 -24.03
N TYR A 149 9.76 7.07 -25.06
CA TYR A 149 10.15 6.05 -26.02
C TYR A 149 9.75 6.43 -27.45
N ARG A 150 10.44 5.88 -28.43
CA ARG A 150 10.28 6.23 -29.86
C ARG A 150 9.30 5.33 -30.62
N ASP A 151 8.82 4.27 -30.01
CA ASP A 151 7.93 3.31 -30.65
C ASP A 151 6.48 3.79 -30.54
N SER A 152 5.68 3.47 -31.58
CA SER A 152 4.27 3.88 -31.66
C SER A 152 3.37 3.26 -30.59
N GLY A 153 3.87 2.31 -29.79
CA GLY A 153 3.11 1.59 -28.78
C GLY A 153 1.95 0.77 -29.33
N LYS A 154 1.98 0.48 -30.65
CA LYS A 154 1.00 -0.39 -31.26
C LYS A 154 1.09 -1.78 -30.64
N MET A 155 -0.07 -2.37 -30.41
CA MET A 155 -0.19 -3.73 -29.92
C MET A 155 0.22 -4.67 -31.04
N ASP A 156 1.30 -5.42 -30.84
CA ASP A 156 1.72 -6.49 -31.73
C ASP A 156 1.21 -7.84 -31.21
N ILE A 157 1.08 -8.79 -32.12
CA ILE A 157 0.72 -10.19 -31.80
C ILE A 157 1.73 -10.74 -30.77
N GLY A 158 1.22 -11.38 -29.71
CA GLY A 158 2.07 -12.00 -28.67
C GLY A 158 2.54 -11.06 -27.55
N ARG A 159 1.94 -9.88 -27.38
CA ARG A 159 2.21 -8.95 -26.28
C ARG A 159 0.97 -8.62 -25.49
N ASP A 160 1.09 -8.61 -24.18
CA ASP A 160 0.13 -7.99 -23.27
C ASP A 160 0.62 -6.60 -22.85
N LYS A 161 -0.33 -5.71 -22.61
CA LYS A 161 -0.05 -4.35 -22.16
C LYS A 161 -0.91 -4.01 -20.95
N ILE A 162 -0.27 -3.70 -19.84
CA ILE A 162 -0.91 -3.18 -18.62
C ILE A 162 -0.57 -1.69 -18.52
N ILE A 163 -1.59 -0.85 -18.33
CA ILE A 163 -1.43 0.59 -18.18
C ILE A 163 -1.73 0.94 -16.71
N SER A 164 -0.74 1.53 -16.05
CA SER A 164 -0.87 2.05 -14.69
C SER A 164 -0.68 3.56 -14.72
N GLU A 165 -1.64 4.32 -14.19
CA GLU A 165 -1.59 5.78 -14.10
C GLU A 165 -1.24 6.20 -12.68
N TYR A 166 -0.27 7.10 -12.54
CA TYR A 166 0.15 7.68 -11.28
C TYR A 166 -0.05 9.20 -11.36
N PRO A 167 -1.10 9.76 -10.73
CA PRO A 167 -1.26 11.19 -10.64
C PRO A 167 -0.11 11.78 -9.80
N LEU A 168 0.49 12.86 -10.27
CA LEU A 168 1.51 13.59 -9.54
C LEU A 168 0.84 14.74 -8.77
N ALA A 169 0.92 14.69 -7.45
CA ALA A 169 0.55 15.79 -6.56
C ALA A 169 1.82 16.39 -5.95
N VAL A 170 1.84 17.69 -5.75
CA VAL A 170 2.87 18.36 -4.96
C VAL A 170 2.25 18.64 -3.60
N GLU A 171 2.86 18.09 -2.56
CA GLU A 171 2.43 18.28 -1.19
C GLU A 171 2.19 19.75 -0.88
N GLY A 172 1.04 20.07 -0.29
CA GLY A 172 0.70 21.40 0.22
C GLY A 172 0.31 22.46 -0.81
N VAL A 173 0.23 22.14 -2.12
CA VAL A 173 -0.05 23.18 -3.13
C VAL A 173 -1.31 22.92 -3.95
N PHE A 174 -1.53 21.82 -4.53
CA PHE A 174 -2.72 21.26 -5.23
C PHE A 174 -2.32 20.15 -6.20
N ALA A 175 -3.30 19.35 -6.62
CA ALA A 175 -3.09 18.32 -7.64
C ALA A 175 -2.69 18.98 -8.97
N LEU A 176 -1.48 18.73 -9.43
CA LEU A 176 -1.05 19.15 -10.75
C LEU A 176 -1.83 18.35 -11.81
N PRO A 177 -2.21 18.95 -12.95
CA PRO A 177 -2.80 18.23 -14.07
C PRO A 177 -1.74 17.40 -14.80
N VAL A 178 -0.94 16.65 -14.03
CA VAL A 178 0.21 15.87 -14.50
C VAL A 178 0.04 14.44 -14.01
N LYS A 179 0.13 13.47 -14.92
CA LYS A 179 0.09 12.04 -14.62
C LYS A 179 1.30 11.35 -15.22
N LEU A 180 1.93 10.48 -14.45
CA LEU A 180 2.93 9.56 -14.97
C LEU A 180 2.22 8.27 -15.36
N ILE A 181 2.43 7.82 -16.59
CA ILE A 181 1.87 6.57 -17.11
C ILE A 181 2.99 5.55 -17.22
N ARG A 182 2.79 4.42 -16.59
CA ARG A 182 3.62 3.23 -16.77
C ARG A 182 2.88 2.23 -17.64
N GLU A 183 3.48 1.85 -18.76
CA GLU A 183 3.01 0.80 -19.65
C GLU A 183 3.92 -0.42 -19.48
N THR A 184 3.41 -1.48 -18.91
CA THR A 184 4.14 -2.75 -18.79
C THR A 184 3.74 -3.65 -19.94
N TYR A 185 4.73 -4.12 -20.69
CA TYR A 185 4.58 -5.04 -21.81
C TYR A 185 5.15 -6.40 -21.41
N THR A 186 4.37 -7.45 -21.64
CA THR A 186 4.82 -8.84 -21.47
C THR A 186 4.79 -9.51 -22.83
N GLU A 187 5.93 -10.01 -23.28
CA GLU A 187 6.10 -10.75 -24.53
C GLU A 187 6.05 -12.26 -24.25
N TYR A 188 5.32 -13.00 -25.08
CA TYR A 188 5.19 -14.45 -24.98
C TYR A 188 5.75 -15.12 -26.22
N GLU A 189 6.27 -16.32 -26.06
CA GLU A 189 6.68 -17.16 -27.19
C GLU A 189 5.44 -17.56 -28.01
N ALA A 190 5.47 -17.32 -29.31
CA ALA A 190 4.36 -17.68 -30.20
C ALA A 190 4.33 -19.20 -30.35
N VAL A 191 3.33 -19.83 -29.77
CA VAL A 191 2.98 -21.24 -30.04
C VAL A 191 1.65 -21.24 -30.77
N ASP A 192 1.58 -21.92 -31.88
CA ASP A 192 0.44 -21.98 -32.83
C ASP A 192 -0.81 -22.67 -32.22
N ALA A 193 -1.40 -22.14 -31.19
CA ALA A 193 -2.70 -22.56 -30.72
C ALA A 193 -3.54 -21.37 -30.29
N ALA A 194 -4.75 -21.34 -30.80
CA ALA A 194 -5.74 -20.30 -30.54
C ALA A 194 -6.12 -20.21 -29.07
N ALA A 195 -5.69 -19.16 -28.40
CA ALA A 195 -6.18 -18.85 -27.03
C ALA A 195 -7.64 -18.44 -27.12
N ALA A 196 -8.53 -19.20 -26.51
CA ALA A 196 -9.93 -18.84 -26.44
C ALA A 196 -10.08 -17.45 -25.79
N ARG A 197 -10.95 -16.60 -26.35
CA ARG A 197 -11.26 -15.26 -25.80
C ARG A 197 -11.51 -15.31 -24.29
N ALA A 198 -12.27 -16.31 -23.84
CA ALA A 198 -12.60 -16.51 -22.44
C ALA A 198 -11.34 -16.71 -21.57
N GLU A 199 -10.36 -17.48 -22.03
CA GLU A 199 -9.10 -17.70 -21.32
C GLU A 199 -8.28 -16.41 -21.24
N SER A 200 -8.23 -15.63 -22.34
CA SER A 200 -7.56 -14.32 -22.35
C SER A 200 -8.23 -13.33 -21.41
N GLU A 201 -9.57 -13.31 -21.35
CA GLU A 201 -10.34 -12.45 -20.46
C GLU A 201 -10.08 -12.80 -18.99
N GLU A 202 -10.15 -14.09 -18.63
CA GLU A 202 -9.90 -14.55 -17.26
C GLU A 202 -8.46 -14.26 -16.82
N ARG A 203 -7.48 -14.42 -17.69
CA ARG A 203 -6.10 -14.05 -17.39
C ARG A 203 -5.94 -12.56 -17.17
N LEU A 204 -6.58 -11.72 -17.98
CA LEU A 204 -6.54 -10.26 -17.78
C LEU A 204 -7.23 -9.85 -16.48
N LYS A 205 -8.36 -10.48 -16.13
CA LYS A 205 -9.03 -10.25 -14.84
C LYS A 205 -8.12 -10.62 -13.67
N ALA A 206 -7.46 -11.78 -13.73
CA ALA A 206 -6.52 -12.21 -12.70
C ALA A 206 -5.37 -11.21 -12.52
N ALA A 207 -4.76 -10.77 -13.63
CA ALA A 207 -3.67 -9.79 -13.61
C ALA A 207 -4.11 -8.43 -13.04
N LEU A 208 -5.35 -7.99 -13.35
CA LEU A 208 -5.91 -6.75 -12.80
C LEU A 208 -6.21 -6.86 -11.31
N THR A 209 -6.68 -8.02 -10.85
CA THR A 209 -6.92 -8.29 -9.43
C THR A 209 -5.61 -8.28 -8.64
N GLU A 210 -4.58 -8.95 -9.12
CA GLU A 210 -3.24 -8.94 -8.52
C GLU A 210 -2.65 -7.53 -8.43
N GLU A 211 -2.80 -6.73 -9.50
CA GLU A 211 -2.36 -5.33 -9.51
C GLU A 211 -3.14 -4.48 -8.50
N LEU A 212 -4.45 -4.70 -8.33
CA LEU A 212 -5.26 -4.03 -7.33
C LEU A 212 -4.80 -4.38 -5.91
N GLU A 213 -4.62 -5.67 -5.61
CA GLU A 213 -4.15 -6.15 -4.31
C GLU A 213 -2.76 -5.58 -3.97
N ARG A 214 -1.88 -5.51 -4.96
CA ARG A 214 -0.56 -4.90 -4.79
C ARG A 214 -0.63 -3.41 -4.45
N ARG A 215 -1.60 -2.67 -5.00
CA ARG A 215 -1.79 -1.24 -4.69
C ARG A 215 -2.41 -1.01 -3.32
N LEU A 216 -3.35 -1.84 -2.93
CA LEU A 216 -4.00 -1.76 -1.63
C LEU A 216 -3.06 -2.14 -0.49
N GLY A 217 -2.06 -2.99 -0.76
CA GLY A 217 -1.19 -3.52 0.29
C GLY A 217 -1.95 -4.35 1.33
N SER A 218 -1.39 -4.45 2.53
CA SER A 218 -1.97 -5.27 3.62
C SER A 218 -3.09 -4.56 4.41
N ALA A 219 -3.26 -3.26 4.21
CA ALA A 219 -4.17 -2.43 5.01
C ALA A 219 -5.50 -2.09 4.31
N GLY A 220 -5.67 -2.51 3.06
CA GLY A 220 -6.85 -2.23 2.26
C GLY A 220 -7.80 -3.43 2.13
N GLU A 221 -9.10 -3.15 2.13
CA GLU A 221 -10.17 -4.12 1.90
C GLU A 221 -10.95 -3.75 0.63
N VAL A 222 -11.19 -4.74 -0.24
CA VAL A 222 -11.99 -4.55 -1.45
C VAL A 222 -13.47 -4.72 -1.09
N VAL A 223 -14.26 -3.66 -1.24
CA VAL A 223 -15.70 -3.66 -0.96
C VAL A 223 -16.48 -4.22 -2.14
N SER A 224 -16.15 -3.76 -3.35
CA SER A 224 -16.79 -4.22 -4.57
C SER A 224 -15.86 -4.14 -5.76
N THR A 225 -16.04 -5.07 -6.70
CA THR A 225 -15.33 -5.07 -7.98
C THR A 225 -16.33 -5.26 -9.13
N SER A 226 -16.06 -4.59 -10.23
CA SER A 226 -16.77 -4.82 -11.48
C SER A 226 -15.78 -4.88 -12.64
N PHE A 227 -16.03 -5.81 -13.56
CA PHE A 227 -15.23 -5.95 -14.77
C PHE A 227 -16.07 -5.59 -15.98
N SER A 228 -15.48 -4.89 -16.92
CA SER A 228 -16.05 -4.67 -18.24
C SER A 228 -15.02 -5.06 -19.29
N ALA A 229 -15.46 -5.81 -20.30
CA ALA A 229 -14.62 -6.22 -21.41
C ALA A 229 -15.13 -5.60 -22.71
N ALA A 230 -14.25 -5.02 -23.50
CA ALA A 230 -14.56 -4.42 -24.79
C ALA A 230 -13.50 -4.79 -25.82
N GLU A 231 -13.92 -4.98 -27.07
CA GLU A 231 -13.04 -5.25 -28.19
C GLU A 231 -12.83 -3.97 -29.00
N SER A 232 -11.59 -3.61 -29.21
CA SER A 232 -11.23 -2.45 -30.01
C SER A 232 -9.85 -2.63 -30.65
N GLY A 233 -9.74 -2.29 -31.94
CA GLY A 233 -8.46 -2.30 -32.65
C GLY A 233 -7.77 -3.65 -32.73
N GLY A 234 -8.52 -4.77 -32.68
CA GLY A 234 -7.98 -6.13 -32.70
C GLY A 234 -7.42 -6.59 -31.34
N ALA A 235 -7.75 -5.90 -30.27
CA ALA A 235 -7.39 -6.25 -28.90
C ALA A 235 -8.62 -6.34 -28.00
N LEU A 236 -8.56 -7.23 -27.02
CA LEU A 236 -9.49 -7.32 -25.90
C LEU A 236 -8.99 -6.39 -24.80
N HIS A 237 -9.82 -5.45 -24.39
CA HIS A 237 -9.58 -4.56 -23.27
C HIS A 237 -10.47 -4.96 -22.11
N VAL A 238 -9.87 -5.21 -20.96
CA VAL A 238 -10.61 -5.48 -19.72
C VAL A 238 -10.34 -4.36 -18.75
N THR A 239 -11.41 -3.76 -18.24
CA THR A 239 -11.34 -2.71 -17.22
C THR A 239 -11.91 -3.24 -15.92
N LEU A 240 -11.12 -3.17 -14.87
CA LEU A 240 -11.53 -3.39 -13.48
C LEU A 240 -11.87 -2.05 -12.86
N ARG A 241 -13.05 -1.93 -12.26
CA ARG A 241 -13.42 -0.86 -11.34
C ARG A 241 -13.63 -1.46 -9.98
N ALA A 242 -12.93 -0.94 -9.00
CA ALA A 242 -12.99 -1.39 -7.63
C ALA A 242 -13.31 -0.25 -6.68
N GLU A 243 -14.14 -0.54 -5.70
CA GLU A 243 -14.38 0.30 -4.53
C GLU A 243 -13.72 -0.37 -3.34
N CYS A 244 -12.88 0.38 -2.62
CA CYS A 244 -12.06 -0.14 -1.55
C CYS A 244 -12.20 0.70 -0.30
N LEU A 245 -11.96 0.07 0.85
CA LEU A 245 -11.73 0.74 2.13
C LEU A 245 -10.26 0.58 2.49
N GLN A 246 -9.57 1.67 2.77
CA GLN A 246 -8.17 1.62 3.17
C GLN A 246 -7.83 2.78 4.09
N ASP A 247 -6.78 2.60 4.86
CA ASP A 247 -6.18 3.70 5.60
C ASP A 247 -5.45 4.62 4.62
N ILE A 248 -5.77 5.91 4.70
CA ILE A 248 -5.17 6.95 3.86
C ILE A 248 -4.33 7.95 4.65
N ALA A 249 -4.14 7.71 5.94
CA ALA A 249 -3.35 8.60 6.80
C ALA A 249 -1.85 8.37 6.57
N GLU A 250 -1.10 9.44 6.33
CA GLU A 250 0.35 9.45 6.28
C GLU A 250 0.88 10.62 7.08
N GLU A 251 1.81 10.34 8.00
CA GLU A 251 2.50 11.36 8.77
C GLU A 251 3.54 12.06 7.89
N THR A 252 3.36 13.36 7.67
CA THR A 252 4.21 14.17 6.79
C THR A 252 4.91 15.24 7.63
N PRO A 253 6.27 15.33 7.57
CA PRO A 253 7.00 16.36 8.30
C PRO A 253 6.69 17.74 7.74
N LEU A 254 6.46 18.70 8.62
CA LEU A 254 6.36 20.09 8.22
C LEU A 254 7.77 20.64 7.93
N LEU A 255 8.06 20.83 6.64
CA LEU A 255 9.28 21.50 6.21
C LEU A 255 9.27 22.94 6.77
N GLN A 256 10.26 23.27 7.62
CA GLN A 256 10.49 24.61 8.13
C GLN A 256 11.05 25.54 7.05
#